data_2fd50c3f89bdade4d99a13b9138b94fb
#
_entry.id   2fd50c3f89bdade4d99a13b9138b94fb
#
_cell.length_a   1.000
_cell.length_b   1.000
_cell.length_c   1.000
_cell.angle_alpha   90.00
_cell.angle_beta   90.00
_cell.angle_gamma   90.00
#
_symmetry.space_group_name_H-M   'P 1'
#
loop_
_entity.id
_entity.type
_entity.pdbx_description
1 polymer ?
#
loop_
_entity_poly.entity_id
_entity_poly.type
_entity_poly.pdbx_seq_one_letter_code
_entity_poly.pdbx_strand_id
1 'polypeptide(L)'
;MNTTATLFDAGELIKRPRRRSALVDVKVGDDKVTGVGGVVLWGPMLDRLNLVGVADERQLRPIGPGGYTGGECYRALVEILMAGGDVLSDRSLLEGPTQQLRGAHVLPSHTTMFRFCAGADLGRAQKAAAVNRMLLARAWAMGAGPSGGVVTIDPDATPVDTYGPGKEGSKFSYRGEVGLSPLIGVCGETGDVLAIRARSGNAHSGRGNAGFIRECVSAIPRPVRDRVNLWVRVDSAGYQHNVFNTAEEL
;
A
#
# COMPACT_ATOMS: atom_id res chain seq x y z
N MET A 1 0.40 33.97 -16.36
CA MET A 1 0.47 34.01 -14.88
C MET A 1 1.16 32.74 -14.43
N ASN A 2 2.36 32.87 -13.88
CA ASN A 2 3.09 31.71 -13.34
C ASN A 2 2.46 31.32 -12.01
N THR A 3 1.73 30.22 -11.98
CA THR A 3 1.24 29.65 -10.72
C THR A 3 2.28 28.66 -10.21
N THR A 4 3.19 29.16 -9.37
CA THR A 4 4.10 28.28 -8.60
C THR A 4 3.27 27.67 -7.48
N ALA A 5 2.79 26.45 -7.69
CA ALA A 5 2.16 25.71 -6.63
C ALA A 5 3.24 25.22 -5.66
N THR A 6 3.47 25.96 -4.59
CA THR A 6 4.29 25.50 -3.46
C THR A 6 3.46 24.48 -2.68
N LEU A 7 3.52 23.23 -3.12
CA LEU A 7 2.89 22.12 -2.41
C LEU A 7 3.77 21.77 -1.20
N PHE A 8 3.32 22.20 -0.02
CA PHE A 8 3.74 21.77 1.31
C PHE A 8 5.05 22.35 1.89
N ASP A 9 4.87 23.37 2.68
CA ASP A 9 5.78 23.67 3.79
C ASP A 9 5.24 23.01 5.07
N ALA A 10 5.99 22.04 5.61
CA ALA A 10 5.65 21.43 6.90
C ALA A 10 6.94 21.15 7.65
N GLY A 11 7.10 21.91 8.70
CA GLY A 11 8.23 21.83 9.61
C GLY A 11 8.41 20.48 10.29
N GLU A 12 9.64 20.16 10.49
CA GLU A 12 10.35 19.39 11.52
C GLU A 12 9.96 17.95 11.91
N LEU A 13 8.84 17.34 11.49
CA LEU A 13 8.45 16.02 12.00
C LEU A 13 8.85 14.82 11.14
N ILE A 14 9.47 15.04 9.98
CA ILE A 14 9.85 13.95 9.07
C ILE A 14 11.34 14.06 8.76
N LYS A 15 12.12 13.03 9.07
CA LYS A 15 13.49 12.90 8.56
C LYS A 15 13.47 13.11 7.06
N ARG A 16 14.18 14.12 6.57
CA ARG A 16 14.22 14.48 5.14
C ARG A 16 14.59 13.26 4.31
N PRO A 17 13.85 12.95 3.25
CA PRO A 17 14.23 11.87 2.35
C PRO A 17 15.63 12.14 1.78
N ARG A 18 16.43 11.07 1.60
CA ARG A 18 17.80 11.18 1.07
C ARG A 18 17.87 11.76 -0.34
N ARG A 19 16.79 11.64 -1.11
CA ARG A 19 16.63 12.28 -2.43
C ARG A 19 15.39 13.20 -2.35
N ARG A 20 15.60 14.49 -2.57
CA ARG A 20 14.50 15.44 -2.73
C ARG A 20 13.95 15.28 -4.14
N SER A 21 12.62 15.17 -4.29
CA SER A 21 12.02 15.43 -5.59
C SER A 21 12.31 16.89 -5.96
N ALA A 22 12.73 17.12 -7.19
CA ALA A 22 12.86 18.47 -7.69
C ALA A 22 11.50 19.17 -7.59
N LEU A 23 11.50 20.46 -7.24
CA LEU A 23 10.32 21.29 -7.40
C LEU A 23 9.90 21.21 -8.87
N VAL A 24 8.69 20.75 -9.12
CA VAL A 24 8.16 20.64 -10.48
C VAL A 24 7.41 21.93 -10.78
N ASP A 25 7.94 22.68 -11.74
CA ASP A 25 7.25 23.85 -12.30
C ASP A 25 6.27 23.36 -13.36
N VAL A 26 4.97 23.44 -13.07
CA VAL A 26 3.91 22.97 -13.96
C VAL A 26 3.49 24.11 -14.88
N LYS A 27 3.79 23.98 -16.17
CA LYS A 27 3.35 24.90 -17.21
C LYS A 27 2.31 24.24 -18.10
N VAL A 28 1.27 24.98 -18.44
CA VAL A 28 0.29 24.54 -19.44
C VAL A 28 0.94 24.73 -20.82
N GLY A 29 1.04 23.65 -21.58
CA GLY A 29 1.61 23.63 -22.92
C GLY A 29 1.16 22.38 -23.68
N ASP A 30 1.23 22.42 -25.00
CA ASP A 30 0.74 21.36 -25.89
C ASP A 30 1.82 20.34 -26.29
N ASP A 31 3.07 20.54 -25.88
CA ASP A 31 4.21 19.82 -26.49
C ASP A 31 4.39 18.38 -26.01
N LYS A 32 3.85 18.03 -24.83
CA LYS A 32 3.96 16.67 -24.27
C LYS A 32 2.74 16.34 -23.44
N VAL A 33 1.88 15.48 -23.96
CA VAL A 33 0.66 15.01 -23.29
C VAL A 33 0.89 13.63 -22.71
N THR A 34 0.43 13.41 -21.46
CA THR A 34 0.39 12.10 -20.81
C THR A 34 -0.99 11.84 -20.23
N GLY A 35 -1.47 10.60 -20.35
CA GLY A 35 -2.74 10.16 -19.76
C GLY A 35 -2.70 10.08 -18.21
N VAL A 36 -1.52 10.16 -17.60
CA VAL A 36 -1.29 10.02 -16.15
C VAL A 36 -0.60 11.25 -15.55
N GLY A 37 -1.05 12.45 -15.96
CA GLY A 37 -0.48 13.73 -15.49
C GLY A 37 -0.45 13.90 -13.96
N GLY A 38 -1.33 13.23 -13.23
CA GLY A 38 -1.34 13.21 -11.77
C GLY A 38 -0.07 12.68 -11.11
N VAL A 39 0.80 12.00 -11.85
CA VAL A 39 2.08 11.48 -11.37
C VAL A 39 2.99 12.59 -10.79
N VAL A 40 2.85 13.80 -11.26
CA VAL A 40 3.58 14.97 -10.75
C VAL A 40 3.30 15.23 -9.27
N LEU A 41 2.11 14.87 -8.77
CA LEU A 41 1.71 15.02 -7.38
C LEU A 41 2.19 13.84 -6.52
N TRP A 42 2.25 12.64 -7.10
CA TRP A 42 2.62 11.42 -6.36
C TRP A 42 4.08 11.40 -5.95
N GLY A 43 4.96 11.85 -6.82
CA GLY A 43 6.40 11.91 -6.54
C GLY A 43 6.71 12.60 -5.22
N PRO A 44 6.35 13.89 -5.07
CA PRO A 44 6.53 14.63 -3.83
C PRO A 44 5.82 14.01 -2.62
N MET A 45 4.62 13.45 -2.80
CA MET A 45 3.88 12.78 -1.73
C MET A 45 4.62 11.54 -1.22
N LEU A 46 5.05 10.66 -2.13
CA LEU A 46 5.79 9.43 -1.78
C LEU A 46 7.15 9.74 -1.16
N ASP A 47 7.82 10.81 -1.61
CA ASP A 47 9.07 11.29 -1.02
C ASP A 47 8.85 11.83 0.40
N ARG A 48 7.76 12.55 0.62
CA ARG A 48 7.41 13.08 1.94
C ARG A 48 7.08 11.97 2.92
N LEU A 49 6.41 10.92 2.48
CA LEU A 49 6.20 9.70 3.24
C LEU A 49 7.51 8.92 3.46
N ASN A 50 8.58 9.27 2.74
CA ASN A 50 9.86 8.54 2.70
C ASN A 50 9.67 7.06 2.38
N LEU A 51 8.83 6.76 1.36
CA LEU A 51 8.47 5.40 1.00
C LEU A 51 9.71 4.54 0.73
N VAL A 52 10.64 5.02 -0.09
CA VAL A 52 11.87 4.28 -0.43
C VAL A 52 12.70 3.99 0.83
N GLY A 53 12.92 5.00 1.69
CA GLY A 53 13.71 4.83 2.90
C GLY A 53 13.08 3.82 3.87
N VAL A 54 11.75 3.90 4.09
CA VAL A 54 11.02 2.95 4.95
C VAL A 54 11.12 1.52 4.41
N ALA A 55 10.96 1.35 3.09
CA ALA A 55 11.03 0.04 2.46
C ALA A 55 12.44 -0.56 2.49
N ASP A 56 13.47 0.26 2.33
CA ASP A 56 14.87 -0.18 2.41
C ASP A 56 15.29 -0.52 3.85
N GLU A 57 14.85 0.25 4.86
CA GLU A 57 15.05 -0.08 6.27
C GLU A 57 14.45 -1.45 6.64
N ARG A 58 13.37 -1.85 5.99
CA ARG A 58 12.72 -3.17 6.15
C ARG A 58 13.33 -4.26 5.28
N GLN A 59 14.35 -3.94 4.49
CA GLN A 59 15.06 -4.90 3.65
C GLN A 59 14.13 -5.74 2.78
N LEU A 60 13.27 -5.09 2.01
CA LEU A 60 12.36 -5.78 1.09
C LEU A 60 13.11 -6.61 0.05
N ARG A 61 14.36 -6.23 -0.26
CA ARG A 61 15.29 -6.99 -1.10
C ARG A 61 16.72 -6.71 -0.67
N PRO A 62 17.62 -7.70 -0.67
CA PRO A 62 19.06 -7.45 -0.55
C PRO A 62 19.54 -6.55 -1.68
N ILE A 63 20.34 -5.53 -1.34
CA ILE A 63 20.95 -4.64 -2.33
C ILE A 63 22.16 -5.37 -2.91
N GLY A 64 22.10 -5.65 -4.22
CA GLY A 64 23.29 -6.08 -4.98
C GLY A 64 24.13 -4.87 -5.40
N PRO A 65 25.43 -5.04 -5.68
CA PRO A 65 26.28 -3.95 -6.16
C PRO A 65 25.70 -3.33 -7.44
N GLY A 66 25.47 -2.01 -7.45
CA GLY A 66 25.01 -1.25 -8.62
C GLY A 66 23.55 -1.48 -9.04
N GLY A 67 22.74 -2.17 -8.23
CA GLY A 67 21.34 -2.45 -8.51
C GLY A 67 20.34 -1.49 -7.85
N TYR A 68 19.06 -1.61 -8.27
CA TYR A 68 17.96 -0.94 -7.60
C TYR A 68 17.74 -1.50 -6.20
N THR A 69 17.41 -0.62 -5.26
CA THR A 69 17.03 -1.02 -3.91
C THR A 69 15.64 -1.68 -3.89
N GLY A 70 15.31 -2.36 -2.81
CA GLY A 70 13.97 -2.89 -2.60
C GLY A 70 12.92 -1.79 -2.55
N GLY A 71 13.25 -0.65 -1.95
CA GLY A 71 12.40 0.52 -1.87
C GLY A 71 12.13 1.17 -3.23
N GLU A 72 13.14 1.25 -4.10
CA GLU A 72 12.96 1.75 -5.46
C GLU A 72 12.04 0.85 -6.29
N CYS A 73 12.19 -0.48 -6.18
CA CYS A 73 11.28 -1.42 -6.82
C CYS A 73 9.85 -1.33 -6.26
N TYR A 74 9.72 -1.21 -4.93
CA TYR A 74 8.43 -1.07 -4.26
C TYR A 74 7.73 0.23 -4.67
N ARG A 75 8.47 1.35 -4.73
CA ARG A 75 7.95 2.63 -5.23
C ARG A 75 7.42 2.50 -6.66
N ALA A 76 8.18 1.86 -7.54
CA ALA A 76 7.74 1.68 -8.93
C ALA A 76 6.44 0.86 -9.02
N LEU A 77 6.27 -0.18 -8.20
CA LEU A 77 4.99 -0.91 -8.11
C LEU A 77 3.84 -0.01 -7.69
N VAL A 78 4.03 0.77 -6.63
CA VAL A 78 3.02 1.72 -6.15
C VAL A 78 2.66 2.73 -7.24
N GLU A 79 3.64 3.29 -7.95
CA GLU A 79 3.40 4.25 -9.04
C GLU A 79 2.67 3.60 -10.23
N ILE A 80 2.96 2.34 -10.58
CA ILE A 80 2.22 1.60 -11.62
C ILE A 80 0.74 1.48 -11.23
N LEU A 81 0.46 1.03 -10.00
CA LEU A 81 -0.91 0.91 -9.49
C LEU A 81 -1.63 2.26 -9.44
N MET A 82 -0.97 3.33 -8.99
CA MET A 82 -1.53 4.68 -8.98
C MET A 82 -1.80 5.21 -10.39
N ALA A 83 -1.05 4.75 -11.39
CA ALA A 83 -1.28 5.07 -12.80
C ALA A 83 -2.45 4.29 -13.40
N GLY A 84 -3.09 3.39 -12.66
CA GLY A 84 -4.18 2.53 -13.11
C GLY A 84 -3.70 1.24 -13.77
N GLY A 85 -2.42 0.85 -13.59
CA GLY A 85 -1.89 -0.41 -14.09
C GLY A 85 -2.22 -1.59 -13.16
N ASP A 86 -2.42 -2.76 -13.74
CA ASP A 86 -2.76 -4.01 -13.03
C ASP A 86 -1.64 -5.05 -13.12
N VAL A 87 -0.76 -4.91 -14.11
CA VAL A 87 0.32 -5.86 -14.39
C VAL A 87 1.68 -5.16 -14.57
N LEU A 88 2.76 -5.91 -14.46
CA LEU A 88 4.11 -5.32 -14.55
C LEU A 88 4.43 -4.69 -15.91
N SER A 89 3.78 -5.12 -16.99
CA SER A 89 3.92 -4.50 -18.32
C SER A 89 3.39 -3.07 -18.35
N ASP A 90 2.46 -2.73 -17.45
CA ASP A 90 1.87 -1.38 -17.37
C ASP A 90 2.86 -0.34 -16.83
N ARG A 91 4.09 -0.76 -16.47
CA ARG A 91 5.18 0.19 -16.25
C ARG A 91 5.38 1.14 -17.45
N SER A 92 4.95 0.76 -18.63
CA SER A 92 4.94 1.62 -19.81
C SER A 92 4.16 2.91 -19.63
N LEU A 93 3.14 2.92 -18.74
CA LEU A 93 2.40 4.12 -18.34
C LEU A 93 3.31 5.19 -17.70
N LEU A 94 4.42 4.76 -17.11
CA LEU A 94 5.40 5.60 -16.43
C LEU A 94 6.61 5.97 -17.31
N GLU A 95 6.61 5.59 -18.59
CA GLU A 95 7.67 5.87 -19.56
C GLU A 95 7.41 7.16 -20.35
N GLY A 96 8.35 7.52 -21.19
CA GLY A 96 8.25 8.69 -22.07
C GLY A 96 8.06 10.00 -21.30
N PRO A 97 7.08 10.84 -21.67
CA PRO A 97 6.82 12.12 -21.00
C PRO A 97 6.52 11.96 -19.51
N THR A 98 5.84 10.87 -19.10
CA THR A 98 5.50 10.57 -17.72
C THR A 98 6.74 10.39 -16.85
N GLN A 99 7.81 9.78 -17.39
CA GLN A 99 9.05 9.58 -16.65
C GLN A 99 9.68 10.90 -16.18
N GLN A 100 9.56 11.96 -16.95
CA GLN A 100 10.08 13.28 -16.58
C GLN A 100 9.32 13.88 -15.39
N LEU A 101 8.03 13.53 -15.24
CA LEU A 101 7.19 13.98 -14.15
C LEU A 101 7.44 13.23 -12.82
N ARG A 102 8.11 12.07 -12.88
CA ARG A 102 8.44 11.26 -11.69
C ARG A 102 9.59 11.83 -10.85
N GLY A 103 10.23 12.90 -11.32
CA GLY A 103 11.38 13.49 -10.67
C GLY A 103 12.66 12.66 -10.85
N ALA A 104 13.51 12.62 -9.81
CA ALA A 104 14.82 11.96 -9.89
C ALA A 104 14.79 10.43 -9.77
N HIS A 105 13.62 9.82 -9.63
CA HIS A 105 13.49 8.37 -9.45
C HIS A 105 13.50 7.65 -10.79
N VAL A 106 14.53 6.82 -10.97
CA VAL A 106 14.66 6.00 -12.18
C VAL A 106 13.69 4.81 -12.11
N LEU A 107 13.05 4.50 -13.24
CA LEU A 107 12.12 3.39 -13.34
C LEU A 107 12.91 2.07 -13.56
N PRO A 108 12.81 1.08 -12.65
CA PRO A 108 13.45 -0.21 -12.84
C PRO A 108 12.96 -0.89 -14.11
N SER A 109 13.81 -1.68 -14.78
CA SER A 109 13.41 -2.45 -15.96
C SER A 109 12.35 -3.50 -15.61
N HIS A 110 11.57 -3.94 -16.61
CA HIS A 110 10.58 -5.01 -16.44
C HIS A 110 11.21 -6.28 -15.82
N THR A 111 12.39 -6.67 -16.27
CA THR A 111 13.10 -7.84 -15.72
C THR A 111 13.46 -7.63 -14.24
N THR A 112 13.87 -6.43 -13.85
CA THR A 112 14.18 -6.11 -12.44
C THR A 112 12.92 -6.19 -11.58
N MET A 113 11.81 -5.64 -12.06
CA MET A 113 10.52 -5.67 -11.37
C MET A 113 9.99 -7.10 -11.25
N PHE A 114 10.08 -7.88 -12.33
CA PHE A 114 9.71 -9.29 -12.33
C PHE A 114 10.51 -10.09 -11.29
N ARG A 115 11.84 -9.94 -11.26
CA ARG A 115 12.70 -10.62 -10.27
C ARG A 115 12.40 -10.17 -8.84
N PHE A 116 12.04 -8.91 -8.65
CA PHE A 116 11.62 -8.39 -7.35
C PHE A 116 10.33 -9.08 -6.87
N CYS A 117 9.32 -9.20 -7.72
CA CYS A 117 8.05 -9.86 -7.38
C CYS A 117 8.19 -11.37 -7.26
N ALA A 118 8.89 -12.03 -8.21
CA ALA A 118 9.06 -13.49 -8.23
C ALA A 118 9.84 -14.03 -7.01
N GLY A 119 10.69 -13.21 -6.43
CA GLY A 119 11.42 -13.56 -5.21
C GLY A 119 10.66 -13.26 -3.92
N ALA A 120 9.38 -12.88 -3.98
CA ALA A 120 8.59 -12.60 -2.79
C ALA A 120 8.18 -13.92 -2.09
N ASP A 121 8.48 -13.99 -0.81
CA ASP A 121 8.09 -15.05 0.12
C ASP A 121 7.23 -14.47 1.24
N LEU A 122 6.77 -15.32 2.18
CA LEU A 122 5.99 -14.89 3.34
C LEU A 122 6.74 -13.84 4.18
N GLY A 123 8.05 -14.00 4.38
CA GLY A 123 8.86 -13.05 5.13
C GLY A 123 8.88 -11.67 4.48
N ARG A 124 8.97 -11.62 3.14
CA ARG A 124 8.91 -10.36 2.40
C ARG A 124 7.52 -9.74 2.41
N ALA A 125 6.46 -10.55 2.34
CA ALA A 125 5.08 -10.07 2.49
C ALA A 125 4.86 -9.42 3.87
N GLN A 126 5.39 -10.02 4.95
CA GLN A 126 5.33 -9.45 6.30
C GLN A 126 6.11 -8.13 6.40
N LYS A 127 7.28 -8.02 5.75
CA LYS A 127 8.05 -6.77 5.67
C LYS A 127 7.28 -5.68 4.90
N ALA A 128 6.63 -6.03 3.79
CA ALA A 128 5.79 -5.10 3.03
C ALA A 128 4.59 -4.62 3.86
N ALA A 129 3.95 -5.50 4.62
CA ALA A 129 2.90 -5.11 5.57
C ALA A 129 3.42 -4.15 6.66
N ALA A 130 4.64 -4.35 7.15
CA ALA A 130 5.26 -3.42 8.09
C ALA A 130 5.56 -2.05 7.44
N VAL A 131 5.99 -2.02 6.18
CA VAL A 131 6.14 -0.78 5.40
C VAL A 131 4.81 -0.06 5.31
N ASN A 132 3.73 -0.76 4.92
CA ASN A 132 2.39 -0.17 4.83
C ASN A 132 1.96 0.48 6.16
N ARG A 133 2.13 -0.20 7.29
CA ARG A 133 1.81 0.37 8.62
C ARG A 133 2.61 1.64 8.93
N MET A 134 3.89 1.69 8.55
CA MET A 134 4.72 2.87 8.77
C MET A 134 4.30 4.04 7.89
N LEU A 135 3.94 3.77 6.62
CA LEU A 135 3.44 4.79 5.70
C LEU A 135 2.08 5.33 6.15
N LEU A 136 1.18 4.43 6.58
CA LEU A 136 -0.12 4.80 7.16
C LEU A 136 0.06 5.74 8.36
N ALA A 137 0.91 5.35 9.31
CA ALA A 137 1.18 6.18 10.48
C ALA A 137 1.71 7.58 10.12
N ARG A 138 2.56 7.67 9.09
CA ARG A 138 3.06 8.96 8.60
C ARG A 138 1.99 9.77 7.90
N ALA A 139 1.17 9.15 7.05
CA ALA A 139 0.06 9.81 6.37
C ALA A 139 -0.95 10.38 7.39
N TRP A 140 -1.30 9.59 8.39
CA TRP A 140 -2.22 10.02 9.45
C TRP A 140 -1.63 11.13 10.33
N ALA A 141 -0.33 11.08 10.62
CA ALA A 141 0.35 12.16 11.33
C ALA A 141 0.39 13.48 10.53
N MET A 142 0.27 13.41 9.20
CA MET A 142 0.18 14.57 8.31
C MET A 142 -1.27 15.05 8.07
N GLY A 143 -2.25 14.48 8.77
CA GLY A 143 -3.64 14.89 8.69
C GLY A 143 -4.52 14.07 7.74
N ALA A 144 -4.01 12.98 7.16
CA ALA A 144 -4.81 12.09 6.32
C ALA A 144 -5.63 11.07 7.13
N GLY A 145 -5.48 11.05 8.46
CA GLY A 145 -6.19 10.13 9.33
C GLY A 145 -7.65 10.52 9.58
N PRO A 146 -8.41 9.66 10.27
CA PRO A 146 -9.80 9.91 10.61
C PRO A 146 -9.93 11.18 11.46
N SER A 147 -10.88 12.03 11.12
CA SER A 147 -11.13 13.32 11.80
C SER A 147 -12.12 13.20 12.97
N GLY A 148 -12.84 12.07 13.07
CA GLY A 148 -13.85 11.82 14.10
C GLY A 148 -13.32 11.08 15.32
N GLY A 149 -14.20 10.89 16.31
CA GLY A 149 -13.93 10.13 17.54
C GLY A 149 -14.13 8.61 17.37
N VAL A 150 -14.31 8.11 16.16
CA VAL A 150 -14.56 6.70 15.85
C VAL A 150 -13.61 6.23 14.75
N VAL A 151 -13.14 5.01 14.86
CA VAL A 151 -12.48 4.27 13.78
C VAL A 151 -13.20 2.94 13.61
N THR A 152 -13.79 2.74 12.44
CA THR A 152 -14.46 1.52 12.07
C THR A 152 -13.49 0.60 11.31
N ILE A 153 -13.31 -0.61 11.81
CA ILE A 153 -12.51 -1.65 11.16
C ILE A 153 -13.46 -2.55 10.38
N ASP A 154 -13.28 -2.62 9.07
CA ASP A 154 -14.05 -3.45 8.14
C ASP A 154 -13.17 -4.61 7.65
N PRO A 155 -13.12 -5.77 8.33
CA PRO A 155 -12.42 -6.95 7.83
C PRO A 155 -13.31 -7.73 6.87
N ASP A 156 -12.84 -7.97 5.66
CA ASP A 156 -13.55 -8.74 4.64
C ASP A 156 -12.65 -9.76 3.95
N ALA A 157 -13.25 -10.84 3.47
CA ALA A 157 -12.60 -11.86 2.67
C ALA A 157 -12.77 -11.54 1.19
N THR A 158 -11.70 -11.18 0.52
CA THR A 158 -11.71 -10.79 -0.89
C THR A 158 -11.13 -11.91 -1.75
N PRO A 159 -11.95 -12.74 -2.42
CA PRO A 159 -11.43 -13.76 -3.34
C PRO A 159 -10.65 -13.13 -4.48
N VAL A 160 -9.47 -13.69 -4.77
CA VAL A 160 -8.60 -13.27 -5.88
C VAL A 160 -8.30 -14.48 -6.73
N ASP A 161 -8.75 -14.47 -7.97
CA ASP A 161 -8.50 -15.54 -8.92
C ASP A 161 -7.02 -15.57 -9.31
N THR A 162 -6.48 -16.76 -9.47
CA THR A 162 -5.09 -16.96 -9.89
C THR A 162 -5.01 -17.89 -11.09
N TYR A 163 -4.19 -17.51 -12.05
CA TYR A 163 -3.89 -18.39 -13.17
C TYR A 163 -2.82 -19.41 -12.75
N GLY A 164 -3.21 -20.69 -12.78
CA GLY A 164 -2.36 -21.82 -12.51
C GLY A 164 -2.41 -22.33 -11.06
N PRO A 165 -2.65 -23.65 -10.91
CA PRO A 165 -2.81 -24.30 -9.60
C PRO A 165 -1.48 -24.48 -8.83
N GLY A 166 -0.34 -24.19 -9.47
CA GLY A 166 0.99 -24.32 -8.87
C GLY A 166 1.42 -23.17 -7.97
N LYS A 167 0.61 -22.11 -7.84
CA LYS A 167 0.93 -21.01 -6.92
C LYS A 167 0.65 -21.44 -5.48
N GLU A 168 1.57 -21.12 -4.58
CA GLU A 168 1.43 -21.44 -3.16
C GLU A 168 0.12 -20.87 -2.59
N GLY A 169 -0.64 -21.70 -1.89
CA GLY A 169 -1.95 -21.33 -1.34
C GLY A 169 -3.12 -21.31 -2.35
N SER A 170 -2.85 -21.45 -3.64
CA SER A 170 -3.90 -21.52 -4.66
C SER A 170 -4.72 -22.79 -4.49
N LYS A 171 -6.03 -22.66 -4.26
CA LYS A 171 -7.00 -23.75 -4.06
C LYS A 171 -8.32 -23.40 -4.71
N PHE A 172 -9.12 -24.43 -5.02
CA PHE A 172 -10.49 -24.21 -5.46
C PHE A 172 -11.31 -23.55 -4.35
N SER A 173 -11.91 -22.42 -4.68
CA SER A 173 -12.91 -21.76 -3.84
C SER A 173 -14.22 -22.56 -3.81
N TYR A 174 -15.16 -22.19 -2.95
CA TYR A 174 -16.51 -22.76 -2.97
C TYR A 174 -17.26 -22.47 -4.28
N ARG A 175 -16.80 -21.51 -5.08
CA ARG A 175 -17.34 -21.18 -6.41
C ARG A 175 -16.74 -22.04 -7.52
N GLY A 176 -15.77 -22.92 -7.21
CA GLY A 176 -15.09 -23.74 -8.21
C GLY A 176 -13.95 -23.00 -8.94
N GLU A 177 -13.60 -21.80 -8.54
CA GLU A 177 -12.52 -21.00 -9.13
C GLU A 177 -11.22 -21.22 -8.35
N VAL A 178 -10.10 -21.26 -9.09
CA VAL A 178 -8.77 -21.44 -8.47
C VAL A 178 -8.23 -20.08 -8.06
N GLY A 179 -7.94 -19.89 -6.78
CA GLY A 179 -7.50 -18.60 -6.30
C GLY A 179 -6.97 -18.59 -4.88
N LEU A 180 -6.90 -17.40 -4.33
CA LEU A 180 -6.60 -17.07 -2.94
C LEU A 180 -7.82 -16.39 -2.32
N SER A 181 -7.91 -16.39 -0.99
CA SER A 181 -8.97 -15.70 -0.25
C SER A 181 -8.37 -14.87 0.90
N PRO A 182 -7.58 -13.82 0.58
CA PRO A 182 -7.02 -12.96 1.61
C PRO A 182 -8.10 -12.28 2.44
N LEU A 183 -7.76 -11.97 3.70
CA LEU A 183 -8.49 -10.99 4.49
C LEU A 183 -7.89 -9.61 4.23
N ILE A 184 -8.74 -8.64 3.99
CA ILE A 184 -8.37 -7.23 3.88
C ILE A 184 -9.14 -6.49 4.95
N GLY A 185 -8.44 -5.73 5.79
CA GLY A 185 -9.05 -4.87 6.81
C GLY A 185 -8.90 -3.42 6.42
N VAL A 186 -9.99 -2.70 6.36
CA VAL A 186 -10.05 -1.30 5.93
C VAL A 186 -10.54 -0.42 7.07
N CYS A 187 -10.02 0.81 7.15
CA CYS A 187 -10.58 1.88 7.98
C CYS A 187 -11.80 2.46 7.26
N GLY A 188 -12.99 2.33 7.83
CA GLY A 188 -14.24 2.76 7.19
C GLY A 188 -14.31 4.27 6.92
N GLU A 189 -13.66 5.09 7.75
CA GLU A 189 -13.68 6.55 7.65
C GLU A 189 -12.76 7.11 6.57
N THR A 190 -11.63 6.43 6.32
CA THR A 190 -10.60 6.93 5.39
C THR A 190 -10.42 6.08 4.15
N GLY A 191 -10.92 4.84 4.16
CA GLY A 191 -10.67 3.86 3.11
C GLY A 191 -9.25 3.24 3.14
N ASP A 192 -8.44 3.57 4.13
CA ASP A 192 -7.07 3.06 4.24
C ASP A 192 -7.05 1.58 4.58
N VAL A 193 -6.16 0.84 3.93
CA VAL A 193 -5.90 -0.57 4.26
C VAL A 193 -5.06 -0.66 5.52
N LEU A 194 -5.65 -1.19 6.60
CA LEU A 194 -4.99 -1.42 7.89
C LEU A 194 -4.10 -2.67 7.84
N ALA A 195 -4.65 -3.77 7.35
CA ALA A 195 -3.94 -5.05 7.26
C ALA A 195 -4.39 -5.88 6.07
N ILE A 196 -3.51 -6.75 5.61
CA ILE A 196 -3.82 -7.81 4.64
C ILE A 196 -3.22 -9.11 5.17
N ARG A 197 -4.03 -10.17 5.21
CA ARG A 197 -3.57 -11.52 5.56
C ARG A 197 -3.82 -12.48 4.40
N ALA A 198 -2.76 -13.00 3.81
CA ALA A 198 -2.86 -14.04 2.78
C ALA A 198 -3.51 -15.31 3.36
N ARG A 199 -4.45 -15.91 2.63
CA ARG A 199 -5.08 -17.20 2.95
C ARG A 199 -5.27 -18.00 1.68
N SER A 200 -5.31 -19.33 1.82
CA SER A 200 -5.61 -20.22 0.71
C SER A 200 -7.03 -20.01 0.17
N GLY A 201 -7.24 -20.31 -1.12
CA GLY A 201 -8.51 -20.09 -1.81
C GLY A 201 -9.70 -20.85 -1.22
N ASN A 202 -9.46 -21.97 -0.54
CA ASN A 202 -10.49 -22.75 0.16
C ASN A 202 -10.69 -22.33 1.63
N ALA A 203 -10.11 -21.22 2.06
CA ALA A 203 -10.32 -20.75 3.42
C ALA A 203 -11.77 -20.26 3.60
N HIS A 204 -12.44 -20.77 4.65
CA HIS A 204 -13.76 -20.27 5.01
C HIS A 204 -13.70 -18.79 5.38
N SER A 205 -14.68 -17.97 4.96
CA SER A 205 -14.67 -16.51 5.13
C SER A 205 -14.47 -16.08 6.59
N GLY A 206 -15.13 -16.71 7.53
CA GLY A 206 -15.00 -16.42 8.96
C GLY A 206 -13.73 -16.94 9.65
N ARG A 207 -12.90 -17.73 8.95
CA ARG A 207 -11.70 -18.33 9.57
C ARG A 207 -10.64 -17.27 9.84
N GLY A 208 -10.28 -17.11 11.11
CA GLY A 208 -9.18 -16.26 11.55
C GLY A 208 -9.54 -14.78 11.73
N ASN A 209 -10.82 -14.40 11.61
CA ASN A 209 -11.29 -13.01 11.73
C ASN A 209 -10.91 -12.37 13.07
N ALA A 210 -11.11 -13.05 14.20
CA ALA A 210 -10.76 -12.52 15.53
C ALA A 210 -9.28 -12.09 15.63
N GLY A 211 -8.36 -12.98 15.23
CA GLY A 211 -6.94 -12.64 15.22
C GLY A 211 -6.58 -11.57 14.18
N PHE A 212 -7.32 -11.49 13.07
CA PHE A 212 -7.11 -10.48 12.06
C PHE A 212 -7.60 -9.09 12.50
N ILE A 213 -8.68 -9.00 13.23
CA ILE A 213 -9.15 -7.74 13.84
C ILE A 213 -8.05 -7.17 14.75
N ARG A 214 -7.39 -7.99 15.58
CA ARG A 214 -6.26 -7.54 16.40
C ARG A 214 -5.08 -7.04 15.56
N GLU A 215 -4.82 -7.64 14.39
CA GLU A 215 -3.81 -7.10 13.44
C GLU A 215 -4.21 -5.73 12.91
N CYS A 216 -5.46 -5.54 12.53
CA CYS A 216 -5.98 -4.24 12.07
C CYS A 216 -5.83 -3.18 13.17
N VAL A 217 -6.23 -3.49 14.40
CA VAL A 217 -6.07 -2.59 15.56
C VAL A 217 -4.61 -2.23 15.79
N SER A 218 -3.70 -3.20 15.66
CA SER A 218 -2.26 -2.96 15.83
C SER A 218 -1.67 -2.04 14.76
N ALA A 219 -2.32 -1.92 13.61
CA ALA A 219 -1.91 -1.03 12.53
C ALA A 219 -2.35 0.42 12.75
N ILE A 220 -3.39 0.64 13.56
CA ILE A 220 -3.85 1.99 13.91
C ILE A 220 -2.77 2.66 14.77
N PRO A 221 -2.26 3.85 14.35
CA PRO A 221 -1.24 4.56 15.11
C PRO A 221 -1.71 4.86 16.55
N ARG A 222 -0.83 4.59 17.52
CA ARG A 222 -1.13 4.74 18.94
C ARG A 222 -1.77 6.09 19.30
N PRO A 223 -1.24 7.24 18.80
CA PRO A 223 -1.82 8.55 19.12
C PRO A 223 -3.26 8.75 18.60
N VAL A 224 -3.68 7.97 17.61
CA VAL A 224 -5.07 7.95 17.13
C VAL A 224 -5.88 6.98 17.98
N ARG A 225 -5.40 5.74 18.10
CA ARG A 225 -6.09 4.67 18.83
C ARG A 225 -6.46 5.07 20.26
N ASP A 226 -5.58 5.77 20.94
CA ASP A 226 -5.78 6.19 22.34
C ASP A 226 -6.85 7.31 22.50
N ARG A 227 -7.40 7.83 21.39
CA ARG A 227 -8.37 8.94 21.38
C ARG A 227 -9.68 8.65 20.67
N VAL A 228 -9.84 7.45 20.10
CA VAL A 228 -11.01 7.06 19.33
C VAL A 228 -11.71 5.86 19.94
N ASN A 229 -13.00 5.74 19.68
CA ASN A 229 -13.73 4.50 19.91
C ASN A 229 -13.51 3.57 18.72
N LEU A 230 -13.10 2.33 18.98
CA LEU A 230 -12.94 1.32 17.95
C LEU A 230 -14.25 0.60 17.71
N TRP A 231 -14.67 0.55 16.48
CA TRP A 231 -15.82 -0.23 16.02
C TRP A 231 -15.35 -1.30 15.06
N VAL A 232 -16.02 -2.45 15.10
CA VAL A 232 -15.76 -3.55 14.16
C VAL A 232 -17.06 -3.84 13.43
N ARG A 233 -17.03 -3.75 12.10
CA ARG A 233 -18.16 -4.07 11.24
C ARG A 233 -17.82 -5.30 10.43
N VAL A 234 -18.59 -6.38 10.60
CA VAL A 234 -18.42 -7.65 9.90
C VAL A 234 -19.70 -8.02 9.16
N ASP A 235 -19.55 -8.78 8.09
CA ASP A 235 -20.66 -9.43 7.40
C ASP A 235 -21.20 -10.63 8.22
N SER A 236 -22.20 -11.32 7.68
CA SER A 236 -22.81 -12.48 8.33
C SER A 236 -21.82 -13.64 8.57
N ALA A 237 -20.77 -13.77 7.76
CA ALA A 237 -19.74 -14.79 7.96
C ALA A 237 -18.83 -14.47 9.15
N GLY A 238 -18.76 -13.21 9.56
CA GLY A 238 -18.06 -12.73 10.75
C GLY A 238 -18.89 -12.86 12.03
N TYR A 239 -20.16 -13.30 11.97
CA TYR A 239 -21.02 -13.50 13.13
C TYR A 239 -20.58 -14.73 13.93
N GLN A 240 -19.52 -14.57 14.72
CA GLN A 240 -18.88 -15.63 15.49
C GLN A 240 -18.58 -15.13 16.91
N HIS A 241 -18.77 -16.02 17.91
CA HIS A 241 -18.52 -15.72 19.32
C HIS A 241 -17.13 -15.13 19.59
N ASN A 242 -16.09 -15.70 18.95
CA ASN A 242 -14.72 -15.24 19.12
C ASN A 242 -14.47 -13.85 18.49
N VAL A 243 -15.26 -13.45 17.50
CA VAL A 243 -15.19 -12.10 16.91
C VAL A 243 -15.79 -11.08 17.87
N PHE A 244 -16.96 -11.39 18.45
CA PHE A 244 -17.60 -10.51 19.43
C PHE A 244 -16.73 -10.34 20.68
N ASN A 245 -16.26 -11.45 21.27
CA ASN A 245 -15.38 -11.37 22.43
C ASN A 245 -14.13 -10.53 22.13
N THR A 246 -13.57 -10.68 20.94
CA THR A 246 -12.42 -9.86 20.53
C THR A 246 -12.79 -8.38 20.42
N ALA A 247 -13.95 -8.05 19.87
CA ALA A 247 -14.38 -6.65 19.75
C ALA A 247 -14.68 -6.01 21.12
N GLU A 248 -15.16 -6.79 22.09
CA GLU A 248 -15.40 -6.32 23.47
C GLU A 248 -14.11 -6.14 24.28
N GLU A 249 -13.02 -6.85 23.93
CA GLU A 249 -11.70 -6.73 24.57
C GLU A 249 -10.88 -5.53 24.07
N LEU A 250 -11.29 -4.86 23.01
CA LEU A 250 -10.55 -3.78 22.35
C LEU A 250 -10.96 -2.41 22.86
#